data_87f76b8037ce38a623e82103f3f701ee
#
_entry.id   87f76b8037ce38a623e82103f3f701ee
#
_cell.length_a   1.000
_cell.length_b   1.000
_cell.length_c   1.000
_cell.angle_alpha   90.00
_cell.angle_beta   90.00
_cell.angle_gamma   90.00
#
_symmetry.space_group_name_H-M   'P 1'
#
loop_
_entity.id
_entity.type
_entity.pdbx_description
1 polymer ?
#
loop_
_entity_poly.entity_id
_entity_poly.type
_entity_poly.pdbx_seq_one_letter_code
_entity_poly.pdbx_strand_id
1 'polypeptide(L)'
;TWVGHMSSVAQRVLERLDSALSETDEQGRPVMFGKVAIVAVVGNEDGAHAIIADAFQGLNDIGFTIPAQGATYWNHEAMNPKDYKDLDQTPEAVAATNKTSASNAVHLAQQLRASLYPAP
;
A
#
# COMPACT_ATOMS: atom_id res chain seq x y z
N THR A 1 8.79 -2.36 -10.11
CA THR A 1 8.17 -1.80 -11.32
C THR A 1 8.47 -2.70 -12.52
N TRP A 2 7.50 -2.88 -13.38
CA TRP A 2 7.63 -3.76 -14.53
C TRP A 2 6.80 -3.22 -15.69
N VAL A 3 7.46 -2.74 -16.75
CA VAL A 3 6.79 -2.09 -17.90
C VAL A 3 5.85 -0.95 -17.45
N GLY A 4 6.27 -0.14 -16.48
CA GLY A 4 5.47 0.94 -15.90
C GLY A 4 4.33 0.50 -14.96
N HIS A 5 4.19 -0.80 -14.68
CA HIS A 5 3.12 -1.37 -13.85
C HIS A 5 3.65 -2.22 -12.71
N MET A 6 2.75 -2.64 -11.82
CA MET A 6 3.10 -3.62 -10.80
C MET A 6 3.41 -4.99 -11.42
N SER A 7 4.18 -5.80 -10.71
CA SER A 7 4.46 -7.16 -11.14
C SER A 7 3.18 -8.02 -11.14
N SER A 8 3.14 -9.05 -11.98
CA SER A 8 2.04 -10.03 -11.99
C SER A 8 1.84 -10.71 -10.63
N VAL A 9 2.90 -10.80 -9.82
CA VAL A 9 2.80 -11.34 -8.45
C VAL A 9 2.03 -10.39 -7.55
N ALA A 10 2.31 -9.08 -7.59
CA ALA A 10 1.58 -8.08 -6.82
C ALA A 10 0.11 -8.00 -7.27
N GLN A 11 -0.14 -8.01 -8.58
CA GLN A 11 -1.50 -8.07 -9.13
C GLN A 11 -2.25 -9.30 -8.61
N ARG A 12 -1.62 -10.47 -8.63
CA ARG A 12 -2.22 -11.69 -8.10
C ARG A 12 -2.54 -11.62 -6.60
N VAL A 13 -1.74 -10.90 -5.82
CA VAL A 13 -2.04 -10.67 -4.40
C VAL A 13 -3.35 -9.89 -4.25
N LEU A 14 -3.54 -8.81 -5.00
CA LEU A 14 -4.78 -8.04 -4.99
C LEU A 14 -5.98 -8.91 -5.41
N GLU A 15 -5.85 -9.66 -6.49
CA GLU A 15 -6.90 -10.58 -6.96
C GLU A 15 -7.26 -11.66 -5.91
N ARG A 16 -6.28 -12.15 -5.16
CA ARG A 16 -6.51 -13.10 -4.07
C ARG A 16 -7.20 -12.47 -2.86
N LEU A 17 -6.86 -11.23 -2.55
CA LEU A 17 -7.48 -10.49 -1.45
C LEU A 17 -8.95 -10.18 -1.73
N ASP A 18 -9.39 -10.13 -2.98
CA ASP A 18 -10.78 -9.94 -3.37
C ASP A 18 -11.72 -10.97 -2.72
N SER A 19 -11.25 -12.20 -2.52
CA SER A 19 -12.02 -13.23 -1.83
C SER A 19 -12.44 -12.84 -0.41
N ALA A 20 -11.70 -11.95 0.25
CA ALA A 20 -12.03 -11.48 1.61
C ALA A 20 -13.27 -10.57 1.65
N LEU A 21 -13.75 -10.06 0.51
CA LEU A 21 -15.00 -9.28 0.45
C LEU A 21 -16.24 -10.09 0.86
N SER A 22 -16.21 -11.41 0.68
CA SER A 22 -17.29 -12.31 1.09
C SER A 22 -17.23 -12.71 2.55
N GLU A 23 -16.14 -12.41 3.25
CA GLU A 23 -15.96 -12.69 4.67
C GLU A 23 -16.45 -11.50 5.49
N THR A 24 -17.36 -11.72 6.42
CA THR A 24 -17.93 -10.67 7.27
C THR A 24 -17.80 -11.01 8.76
N ASP A 25 -17.80 -9.95 9.58
CA ASP A 25 -17.91 -10.09 11.02
C ASP A 25 -19.36 -10.40 11.44
N GLU A 26 -19.59 -10.52 12.76
CA GLU A 26 -20.91 -10.82 13.34
C GLU A 26 -21.98 -9.74 13.05
N GLN A 27 -21.56 -8.54 12.60
CA GLN A 27 -22.43 -7.42 12.26
C GLN A 27 -22.59 -7.22 10.74
N GLY A 28 -22.05 -8.15 9.96
CA GLY A 28 -22.15 -8.12 8.49
C GLY A 28 -21.14 -7.19 7.80
N ARG A 29 -20.15 -6.62 8.52
CA ARG A 29 -19.10 -5.79 7.91
C ARG A 29 -18.02 -6.66 7.29
N PRO A 30 -17.52 -6.32 6.10
CA PRO A 30 -16.36 -7.01 5.53
C PRO A 30 -15.17 -7.02 6.50
N VAL A 31 -14.49 -8.15 6.62
CA VAL A 31 -13.37 -8.34 7.57
C VAL A 31 -12.18 -7.40 7.36
N MET A 32 -12.09 -6.78 6.17
CA MET A 32 -11.04 -5.80 5.88
C MET A 32 -11.40 -4.38 6.32
N PHE A 33 -12.67 -4.11 6.67
CA PHE A 33 -13.05 -2.82 7.25
C PHE A 33 -12.33 -2.63 8.59
N GLY A 34 -11.81 -1.43 8.80
CA GLY A 34 -11.01 -1.13 9.99
C GLY A 34 -9.53 -1.52 9.89
N LYS A 35 -9.10 -2.14 8.80
CA LYS A 35 -7.68 -2.38 8.51
C LYS A 35 -7.10 -1.22 7.68
N VAL A 36 -5.83 -0.93 7.93
CA VAL A 36 -5.08 0.12 7.23
C VAL A 36 -4.09 -0.53 6.28
N ALA A 37 -3.99 0.00 5.07
CA ALA A 37 -2.98 -0.40 4.11
C ALA A 37 -2.10 0.78 3.69
N ILE A 38 -0.82 0.50 3.49
CA ILE A 38 0.15 1.40 2.87
C ILE A 38 0.80 0.67 1.70
N VAL A 39 1.32 1.43 0.74
CA VAL A 39 1.96 0.87 -0.46
C VAL A 39 3.41 1.32 -0.52
N ALA A 40 4.31 0.37 -0.68
CA ALA A 40 5.72 0.63 -0.94
C ALA A 40 6.11 0.06 -2.31
N VAL A 41 6.60 0.92 -3.19
CA VAL A 41 7.03 0.53 -4.54
C VAL A 41 8.54 0.65 -4.66
N VAL A 42 9.18 -0.45 -5.03
CA VAL A 42 10.63 -0.49 -5.27
C VAL A 42 10.89 -1.05 -6.66
N GLY A 43 11.69 -0.35 -7.42
CA GLY A 43 12.11 -0.80 -8.75
C GLY A 43 13.13 0.16 -9.36
N ASN A 44 13.76 -0.25 -10.42
CA ASN A 44 14.72 0.57 -11.17
C ASN A 44 14.13 1.12 -12.50
N GLU A 45 12.82 0.98 -12.67
CA GLU A 45 12.06 1.62 -13.75
C GLU A 45 11.09 2.64 -13.15
N ASP A 46 10.64 3.60 -13.92
CA ASP A 46 9.55 4.49 -13.55
C ASP A 46 8.20 3.74 -13.41
N GLY A 47 7.13 4.46 -13.12
CA GLY A 47 5.78 3.89 -12.97
C GLY A 47 5.31 3.79 -11.53
N ALA A 48 6.10 4.22 -10.54
CA ALA A 48 5.73 4.12 -9.12
C ALA A 48 4.38 4.79 -8.82
N HIS A 49 4.10 5.97 -9.37
CA HIS A 49 2.83 6.67 -9.14
C HIS A 49 1.64 5.94 -9.75
N ALA A 50 1.78 5.35 -10.94
CA ALA A 50 0.73 4.55 -11.56
C ALA A 50 0.44 3.30 -10.71
N ILE A 51 1.48 2.60 -10.28
CA ILE A 51 1.36 1.43 -9.40
C ILE A 51 0.68 1.78 -8.08
N ILE A 52 1.04 2.90 -7.46
CA ILE A 52 0.43 3.37 -6.21
C ILE A 52 -1.06 3.66 -6.42
N ALA A 53 -1.44 4.30 -7.52
CA ALA A 53 -2.82 4.62 -7.83
C ALA A 53 -3.66 3.34 -8.00
N ASP A 54 -3.18 2.38 -8.78
CA ASP A 54 -3.84 1.09 -9.00
C ASP A 54 -3.94 0.28 -7.71
N ALA A 55 -2.86 0.22 -6.93
CA ALA A 55 -2.83 -0.50 -5.66
C ALA A 55 -3.77 0.14 -4.62
N PHE A 56 -3.82 1.47 -4.53
CA PHE A 56 -4.73 2.16 -3.63
C PHE A 56 -6.19 1.91 -3.99
N GLN A 57 -6.53 1.96 -5.28
CA GLN A 57 -7.88 1.65 -5.74
C GLN A 57 -8.26 0.22 -5.36
N GLY A 58 -7.43 -0.76 -5.70
CA GLY A 58 -7.69 -2.16 -5.40
C GLY A 58 -7.80 -2.44 -3.90
N LEU A 59 -6.90 -1.91 -3.10
CA LEU A 59 -6.94 -2.07 -1.63
C LEU A 59 -8.17 -1.41 -1.01
N ASN A 60 -8.56 -0.24 -1.50
CA ASN A 60 -9.75 0.45 -1.02
C ASN A 60 -11.03 -0.30 -1.38
N ASP A 61 -11.14 -0.83 -2.60
CA ASP A 61 -12.27 -1.64 -3.03
C ASP A 61 -12.43 -2.92 -2.20
N ILE A 62 -11.31 -3.51 -1.76
CA ILE A 62 -11.30 -4.68 -0.86
C ILE A 62 -11.71 -4.30 0.58
N GLY A 63 -11.70 -3.01 0.92
CA GLY A 63 -12.17 -2.52 2.22
C GLY A 63 -11.08 -1.94 3.13
N PHE A 64 -9.83 -1.86 2.67
CA PHE A 64 -8.80 -1.19 3.44
C PHE A 64 -8.96 0.33 3.44
N THR A 65 -8.58 0.97 4.53
CA THR A 65 -8.47 2.43 4.62
C THR A 65 -7.03 2.87 4.38
N ILE A 66 -6.85 3.85 3.50
CA ILE A 66 -5.53 4.38 3.14
C ILE A 66 -5.27 5.64 3.98
N PRO A 67 -4.15 5.72 4.72
CA PRO A 67 -3.81 6.90 5.50
C PRO A 67 -3.30 8.03 4.59
N ALA A 68 -3.32 9.26 5.11
CA ALA A 68 -2.65 10.38 4.45
C ALA A 68 -1.17 10.03 4.23
N GLN A 69 -0.65 10.30 3.03
CA GLN A 69 0.70 9.94 2.60
C GLN A 69 1.01 8.44 2.81
N GLY A 70 0.03 7.59 2.51
CA GLY A 70 0.10 6.15 2.70
C GLY A 70 0.98 5.40 1.71
N ALA A 71 1.81 6.09 0.93
CA ALA A 71 2.72 5.45 -0.01
C ALA A 71 4.14 5.97 0.13
N THR A 72 5.07 5.10 -0.20
CA THR A 72 6.49 5.40 -0.38
C THR A 72 7.00 4.70 -1.63
N TYR A 73 8.04 5.24 -2.25
CA TYR A 73 8.65 4.57 -3.39
C TYR A 73 10.14 4.92 -3.53
N TRP A 74 10.84 4.04 -4.21
CA TRP A 74 12.17 4.26 -4.70
C TRP A 74 12.30 3.66 -6.10
N ASN A 75 12.62 4.46 -7.09
CA ASN A 75 12.86 4.03 -8.46
C ASN A 75 14.19 4.53 -9.02
N HIS A 76 15.03 5.12 -8.14
CA HIS A 76 16.34 5.69 -8.50
C HIS A 76 16.28 6.57 -9.76
N GLU A 77 17.29 6.50 -10.59
CA GLU A 77 17.24 6.99 -11.97
C GLU A 77 16.72 5.85 -12.84
N ALA A 78 15.62 6.08 -13.54
CA ALA A 78 15.02 5.08 -14.41
C ALA A 78 16.08 4.48 -15.37
N MET A 79 16.05 3.17 -15.54
CA MET A 79 16.98 2.38 -16.34
C MET A 79 18.40 2.25 -15.76
N ASN A 80 18.67 2.74 -14.58
CA ASN A 80 19.94 2.51 -13.89
C ASN A 80 19.99 1.06 -13.38
N PRO A 81 21.13 0.35 -13.55
CA PRO A 81 21.24 -1.06 -13.14
C PRO A 81 21.34 -1.27 -11.62
N LYS A 82 21.38 -0.21 -10.81
CA LYS A 82 21.52 -0.32 -9.36
C LYS A 82 20.17 -0.62 -8.70
N ASP A 83 20.10 -1.69 -7.92
CA ASP A 83 18.93 -2.06 -7.15
C ASP A 83 18.93 -1.39 -5.76
N TYR A 84 17.77 -1.27 -5.14
CA TYR A 84 17.65 -0.72 -3.78
C TYR A 84 18.50 -1.47 -2.75
N LYS A 85 18.58 -2.80 -2.86
CA LYS A 85 19.40 -3.66 -1.99
C LYS A 85 20.90 -3.39 -2.08
N ASP A 86 21.35 -2.74 -3.18
CA ASP A 86 22.77 -2.43 -3.44
C ASP A 86 23.16 -1.03 -2.94
N LEU A 87 22.23 -0.32 -2.29
CA LEU A 87 22.50 0.96 -1.66
C LEU A 87 23.22 0.76 -0.33
N ASP A 88 24.22 1.60 -0.06
CA ASP A 88 24.93 1.59 1.22
C ASP A 88 24.03 1.99 2.40
N GLN A 89 23.02 2.84 2.11
CA GLN A 89 22.03 3.31 3.09
C GLN A 89 20.73 3.70 2.38
N THR A 90 19.63 3.66 3.13
CA THR A 90 18.35 4.20 2.65
C THR A 90 18.49 5.69 2.38
N PRO A 91 18.10 6.19 1.18
CA PRO A 91 18.08 7.62 0.90
C PRO A 91 17.24 8.39 1.93
N GLU A 92 17.72 9.56 2.36
CA GLU A 92 17.06 10.35 3.40
C GLU A 92 15.59 10.67 3.10
N ALA A 93 15.30 11.04 1.85
CA ALA A 93 13.93 11.32 1.41
C ALA A 93 13.01 10.09 1.55
N VAL A 94 13.50 8.90 1.22
CA VAL A 94 12.76 7.64 1.38
C VAL A 94 12.55 7.33 2.85
N ALA A 95 13.59 7.48 3.68
CA ALA A 95 13.50 7.25 5.12
C ALA A 95 12.49 8.19 5.78
N ALA A 96 12.48 9.48 5.40
CA ALA A 96 11.53 10.46 5.89
C ALA A 96 10.08 10.12 5.48
N THR A 97 9.87 9.72 4.23
CA THR A 97 8.55 9.29 3.73
C THR A 97 8.08 8.04 4.45
N ASN A 98 8.94 7.05 4.64
CA ASN A 98 8.62 5.81 5.38
C ASN A 98 8.17 6.12 6.80
N LYS A 99 8.88 7.02 7.50
CA LYS A 99 8.52 7.44 8.86
C LYS A 99 7.14 8.11 8.90
N THR A 100 6.86 9.01 7.97
CA THR A 100 5.57 9.71 7.89
C THR A 100 4.44 8.73 7.59
N SER A 101 4.61 7.87 6.59
CA SER A 101 3.62 6.86 6.20
C SER A 101 3.30 5.92 7.36
N ALA A 102 4.33 5.41 8.04
CA ALA A 102 4.14 4.53 9.20
C ALA A 102 3.43 5.23 10.36
N SER A 103 3.80 6.48 10.67
CA SER A 103 3.16 7.27 11.73
C SER A 103 1.68 7.50 11.44
N ASN A 104 1.34 7.88 10.20
CA ASN A 104 -0.04 8.11 9.79
C ASN A 104 -0.86 6.81 9.77
N ALA A 105 -0.25 5.70 9.36
CA ALA A 105 -0.90 4.39 9.39
C ALA A 105 -1.24 3.95 10.82
N VAL A 106 -0.32 4.11 11.76
CA VAL A 106 -0.56 3.82 13.18
C VAL A 106 -1.66 4.71 13.76
N HIS A 107 -1.62 6.01 13.46
CA HIS A 107 -2.66 6.94 13.91
C HIS A 107 -4.05 6.52 13.39
N LEU A 108 -4.17 6.26 12.09
CA LEU A 108 -5.43 5.85 11.48
C LEU A 108 -5.92 4.50 12.04
N ALA A 109 -5.03 3.53 12.23
CA ALA A 109 -5.38 2.24 12.81
C ALA A 109 -5.93 2.38 14.25
N GLN A 110 -5.38 3.29 15.04
CA GLN A 110 -5.88 3.60 16.38
C GLN A 110 -7.30 4.21 16.33
N GLN A 111 -7.55 5.13 15.38
CA GLN A 111 -8.88 5.71 15.20
C GLN A 111 -9.91 4.65 14.79
N LEU A 112 -9.57 3.81 13.82
CA LEU A 112 -10.47 2.74 13.37
C LEU A 112 -10.73 1.67 14.44
N ARG A 113 -9.75 1.40 15.31
CA ARG A 113 -9.97 0.52 16.47
C ARG A 113 -10.92 1.13 17.50
N ALA A 114 -10.87 2.43 17.68
CA ALA A 114 -11.77 3.14 18.62
C ALA A 114 -13.19 3.30 18.05
N SER A 115 -13.32 3.41 16.73
CA SER A 115 -14.60 3.58 16.05
C SER A 115 -14.53 2.93 14.66
N LEU A 116 -15.06 1.71 14.56
CA LEU A 116 -15.17 1.00 13.29
C LEU A 116 -16.20 1.65 12.36
N TYR A 117 -16.10 1.36 11.08
CA TYR A 117 -17.15 1.69 10.12
C TYR A 117 -18.51 1.14 10.57
N PRO A 118 -19.61 1.82 10.23
CA PRO A 118 -20.95 1.30 10.52
C PRO A 118 -21.17 -0.05 9.82
N ALA A 119 -22.06 -0.84 10.37
CA ALA A 119 -22.59 -2.01 9.68
C ALA A 119 -23.40 -1.56 8.45
N PRO A 120 -23.38 -2.33 7.36
CA PRO A 120 -24.17 -2.02 6.16
C PRO A 120 -25.68 -2.12 6.44
#